data_6000b4fe7fd2453655b9d027122a909a
#
_entry.id   6000b4fe7fd2453655b9d027122a909a
#
_cell.length_a   1.000
_cell.length_b   1.000
_cell.length_c   1.000
_cell.angle_alpha   90.00
_cell.angle_beta   90.00
_cell.angle_gamma   90.00
#
_symmetry.space_group_name_H-M   'P 1'
#
loop_
_entity.id
_entity.type
_entity.pdbx_description
1 polymer ?
#
loop_
_entity_poly.entity_id
_entity_poly.type
_entity_poly.pdbx_seq_one_letter_code
_entity_poly.pdbx_strand_id
1 'polypeptide(L)'
;MWDPVDEIIRKKKLDEHGMPKGKPRDMTACGCLGLILMWYRTRGSCARSLALSFGQTSTPLYKWLKFGRKVLLHVLSRVECAKVKLPTNGEIDFFNHVIGSKYPILNNVWAAADGLKLLIQEPVDDRKQNLYFNGWKHSHNINSVFVFSPDGKIRLCLLNAPGTFHDSTMADYGIYEGMEKIYDKTGAKVVVDSAFNISNKEFIIKSKQIDPLDNEELLVNRAATSVRQLSEWGMRMIGGAFPRLKDPLQFEEGNERMIILRLMVHLYNFQTSQMGINIIQNSYCDKTTHFGYEYEILPTANFLL
;
A
#
# COMPACT_ATOMS: atom_id res chain seq x y z
N MET A 1 -0.68 13.04 -20.13
CA MET A 1 -0.13 11.71 -19.73
C MET A 1 -0.84 10.53 -20.39
N TRP A 2 -2.14 10.57 -20.57
CA TRP A 2 -2.90 9.51 -21.24
C TRP A 2 -2.72 9.55 -22.76
N ASP A 3 -2.71 10.74 -23.37
CA ASP A 3 -2.60 10.91 -24.80
C ASP A 3 -1.33 10.30 -25.41
N PRO A 4 -0.12 10.43 -24.82
CA PRO A 4 1.06 9.75 -25.32
C PRO A 4 0.95 8.22 -25.28
N VAL A 5 0.30 7.66 -24.23
CA VAL A 5 0.09 6.20 -24.14
C VAL A 5 -0.94 5.75 -25.15
N ASP A 6 -1.98 6.54 -25.37
CA ASP A 6 -2.99 6.30 -26.40
C ASP A 6 -2.36 6.36 -27.80
N GLU A 7 -1.50 7.32 -28.02
CA GLU A 7 -0.79 7.48 -29.29
C GLU A 7 0.18 6.31 -29.57
N ILE A 8 0.90 5.83 -28.55
CA ILE A 8 1.78 4.65 -28.67
C ILE A 8 0.98 3.38 -28.96
N ILE A 9 -0.18 3.22 -28.34
CA ILE A 9 -1.04 2.05 -28.56
C ILE A 9 -1.74 2.14 -29.93
N ARG A 10 -2.10 3.33 -30.36
CA ARG A 10 -2.68 3.57 -31.70
C ARG A 10 -1.68 3.37 -32.82
N LYS A 11 -0.43 3.84 -32.66
CA LYS A 11 0.65 3.68 -33.66
C LYS A 11 1.00 2.21 -33.95
N LYS A 12 0.68 1.28 -33.05
CA LYS A 12 0.93 -0.16 -33.27
C LYS A 12 -0.11 -0.87 -34.12
N LYS A 13 -1.23 -0.22 -34.49
CA LYS A 13 -2.31 -0.81 -35.30
C LYS A 13 -2.83 0.21 -36.32
N LEU A 14 -1.95 0.56 -37.26
CA LEU A 14 -2.37 1.35 -38.43
C LEU A 14 -2.81 0.39 -39.55
N ASP A 15 -3.80 0.82 -40.34
CA ASP A 15 -4.16 0.15 -41.57
C ASP A 15 -3.21 0.55 -42.72
N GLU A 16 -3.45 0.04 -43.90
CA GLU A 16 -2.69 0.33 -45.12
C GLU A 16 -2.71 1.82 -45.55
N HIS A 17 -3.62 2.61 -44.99
CA HIS A 17 -3.73 4.07 -45.23
C HIS A 17 -3.15 4.89 -44.04
N GLY A 18 -2.48 4.26 -43.09
CA GLY A 18 -1.91 4.94 -41.93
C GLY A 18 -2.93 5.37 -40.88
N MET A 19 -4.19 4.92 -40.98
CA MET A 19 -5.23 5.22 -40.01
C MET A 19 -5.27 4.17 -38.88
N PRO A 20 -5.63 4.56 -37.64
CA PRO A 20 -5.71 3.62 -36.52
C PRO A 20 -6.72 2.50 -36.81
N LYS A 21 -6.23 1.23 -36.79
CA LYS A 21 -7.12 0.07 -36.91
C LYS A 21 -7.97 -0.08 -35.64
N GLY A 22 -9.27 -0.26 -35.82
CA GLY A 22 -10.22 -0.62 -34.77
C GLY A 22 -11.25 0.48 -34.48
N LYS A 23 -12.28 0.11 -33.71
CA LYS A 23 -13.29 1.06 -33.25
C LYS A 23 -12.65 2.12 -32.32
N PRO A 24 -13.09 3.38 -32.40
CA PRO A 24 -12.71 4.39 -31.42
C PRO A 24 -12.97 3.87 -30.01
N ARG A 25 -12.14 4.29 -29.06
CA ARG A 25 -12.41 3.97 -27.66
C ARG A 25 -13.67 4.70 -27.21
N ASP A 26 -14.55 3.96 -26.59
CA ASP A 26 -15.83 4.47 -26.04
C ASP A 26 -15.67 5.07 -24.63
N MET A 27 -14.44 5.07 -24.08
CA MET A 27 -14.11 5.65 -22.77
C MET A 27 -12.86 6.53 -22.87
N THR A 28 -12.96 7.73 -22.29
CA THR A 28 -11.83 8.66 -22.19
C THR A 28 -10.85 8.24 -21.10
N ALA A 29 -9.66 8.82 -21.09
CA ALA A 29 -8.67 8.62 -20.05
C ALA A 29 -9.19 9.01 -18.65
N CYS A 30 -9.79 10.20 -18.55
CA CYS A 30 -10.40 10.68 -17.31
C CYS A 30 -11.54 9.76 -16.84
N GLY A 31 -12.39 9.30 -17.77
CA GLY A 31 -13.44 8.34 -17.46
C GLY A 31 -12.90 7.02 -16.93
N CYS A 32 -11.84 6.48 -17.53
CA CYS A 32 -11.20 5.27 -17.08
C CYS A 32 -10.54 5.44 -15.71
N LEU A 33 -9.87 6.57 -15.43
CA LEU A 33 -9.32 6.91 -14.12
C LEU A 33 -10.43 7.02 -13.08
N GLY A 34 -11.51 7.75 -13.38
CA GLY A 34 -12.68 7.89 -12.52
C GLY A 34 -13.30 6.52 -12.19
N LEU A 35 -13.42 5.64 -13.19
CA LEU A 35 -13.92 4.27 -13.01
C LEU A 35 -13.04 3.47 -12.03
N ILE A 36 -11.70 3.54 -12.15
CA ILE A 36 -10.80 2.84 -11.25
C ILE A 36 -10.92 3.37 -9.82
N LEU A 37 -10.88 4.69 -9.64
CA LEU A 37 -10.98 5.31 -8.32
C LEU A 37 -12.34 5.02 -7.67
N MET A 38 -13.43 5.10 -8.43
CA MET A 38 -14.77 4.77 -7.95
C MET A 38 -14.87 3.28 -7.56
N TRP A 39 -14.26 2.38 -8.34
CA TRP A 39 -14.21 0.96 -8.00
C TRP A 39 -13.56 0.70 -6.63
N TYR A 40 -12.45 1.37 -6.31
CA TYR A 40 -11.79 1.23 -5.00
C TYR A 40 -12.64 1.79 -3.85
N ARG A 41 -13.47 2.79 -4.12
CA ARG A 41 -14.32 3.47 -3.13
C ARG A 41 -15.66 2.78 -2.92
N THR A 42 -16.09 1.87 -3.79
CA THR A 42 -17.41 1.26 -3.76
C THR A 42 -17.34 -0.16 -3.22
N ARG A 43 -18.14 -0.46 -2.17
CA ARG A 43 -18.32 -1.80 -1.62
C ARG A 43 -19.42 -2.59 -2.32
N GLY A 44 -19.43 -3.92 -2.11
CA GLY A 44 -20.46 -4.83 -2.59
C GLY A 44 -20.33 -5.14 -4.09
N SER A 45 -21.39 -5.67 -4.66
CA SER A 45 -21.48 -5.96 -6.11
C SER A 45 -21.69 -4.66 -6.90
N CYS A 46 -20.63 -3.85 -6.97
CA CYS A 46 -20.67 -2.51 -7.57
C CYS A 46 -20.76 -2.52 -9.10
N ALA A 47 -20.71 -3.69 -9.75
CA ALA A 47 -20.70 -3.78 -11.22
C ALA A 47 -21.89 -3.06 -11.87
N ARG A 48 -23.11 -3.24 -11.32
CA ARG A 48 -24.31 -2.59 -11.84
C ARG A 48 -24.28 -1.08 -11.61
N SER A 49 -23.92 -0.63 -10.43
CA SER A 49 -23.82 0.80 -10.11
C SER A 49 -22.77 1.49 -10.96
N LEU A 50 -21.59 0.87 -11.13
CA LEU A 50 -20.54 1.38 -12.00
C LEU A 50 -20.98 1.39 -13.45
N ALA A 51 -21.65 0.34 -13.92
CA ALA A 51 -22.18 0.26 -15.29
C ALA A 51 -23.14 1.43 -15.57
N LEU A 52 -24.06 1.72 -14.65
CA LEU A 52 -24.98 2.85 -14.75
C LEU A 52 -24.24 4.19 -14.73
N SER A 53 -23.29 4.38 -13.77
CA SER A 53 -22.56 5.65 -13.63
C SER A 53 -21.69 5.98 -14.84
N PHE A 54 -21.17 4.98 -15.54
CA PHE A 54 -20.28 5.17 -16.69
C PHE A 54 -20.95 4.88 -18.05
N GLY A 55 -22.25 4.62 -18.07
CA GLY A 55 -23.01 4.35 -19.32
C GLY A 55 -22.51 3.12 -20.06
N GLN A 56 -21.99 2.12 -19.35
CA GLN A 56 -21.37 0.93 -19.90
C GLN A 56 -22.10 -0.34 -19.45
N THR A 57 -22.07 -1.38 -20.28
CA THR A 57 -22.46 -2.72 -19.83
C THR A 57 -21.32 -3.39 -19.02
N SER A 58 -21.63 -4.44 -18.28
CA SER A 58 -20.65 -5.06 -17.37
C SER A 58 -19.39 -5.58 -18.07
N THR A 59 -19.51 -6.16 -19.26
CA THR A 59 -18.37 -6.74 -19.99
C THR A 59 -17.34 -5.69 -20.44
N PRO A 60 -17.70 -4.60 -21.16
CA PRO A 60 -16.79 -3.50 -21.46
C PRO A 60 -16.21 -2.86 -20.21
N LEU A 61 -17.02 -2.66 -19.16
CA LEU A 61 -16.59 -2.07 -17.91
C LEU A 61 -15.44 -2.86 -17.27
N TYR A 62 -15.54 -4.19 -17.19
CA TYR A 62 -14.45 -5.03 -16.68
C TYR A 62 -13.19 -4.99 -17.56
N LYS A 63 -13.33 -4.90 -18.85
CA LYS A 63 -12.20 -4.71 -19.79
C LYS A 63 -11.48 -3.37 -19.50
N TRP A 64 -12.23 -2.31 -19.30
CA TRP A 64 -11.68 -1.00 -18.95
C TRP A 64 -11.01 -1.00 -17.59
N LEU A 65 -11.61 -1.65 -16.58
CA LEU A 65 -10.97 -1.79 -15.26
C LEU A 65 -9.63 -2.53 -15.36
N LYS A 66 -9.58 -3.68 -16.05
CA LYS A 66 -8.33 -4.45 -16.22
C LYS A 66 -7.28 -3.66 -16.98
N PHE A 67 -7.65 -3.04 -18.09
CA PHE A 67 -6.74 -2.21 -18.90
C PHE A 67 -6.24 -1.00 -18.11
N GLY A 68 -7.15 -0.23 -17.55
CA GLY A 68 -6.83 1.01 -16.87
C GLY A 68 -5.97 0.81 -15.63
N ARG A 69 -6.20 -0.27 -14.83
CA ARG A 69 -5.36 -0.62 -13.69
C ARG A 69 -3.91 -0.87 -14.10
N LYS A 70 -3.68 -1.60 -15.21
CA LYS A 70 -2.33 -1.87 -15.72
C LYS A 70 -1.63 -0.58 -16.14
N VAL A 71 -2.33 0.29 -16.86
CA VAL A 71 -1.80 1.58 -17.30
C VAL A 71 -1.50 2.48 -16.09
N LEU A 72 -2.44 2.60 -15.17
CA LEU A 72 -2.27 3.46 -13.99
C LEU A 72 -1.14 2.95 -13.08
N LEU A 73 -1.03 1.63 -12.87
CA LEU A 73 0.08 1.04 -12.14
C LEU A 73 1.42 1.36 -12.80
N HIS A 74 1.50 1.24 -14.13
CA HIS A 74 2.71 1.57 -14.87
C HIS A 74 3.10 3.05 -14.74
N VAL A 75 2.13 3.95 -14.73
CA VAL A 75 2.38 5.38 -14.52
C VAL A 75 2.83 5.64 -13.08
N LEU A 76 2.04 5.20 -12.08
CA LEU A 76 2.33 5.49 -10.68
C LEU A 76 3.63 4.85 -10.18
N SER A 77 4.04 3.72 -10.73
CA SER A 77 5.35 3.11 -10.40
C SER A 77 6.55 3.96 -10.81
N ARG A 78 6.34 5.00 -11.65
CA ARG A 78 7.37 5.95 -12.08
C ARG A 78 7.25 7.31 -11.41
N VAL A 79 6.11 7.60 -10.80
CA VAL A 79 5.89 8.85 -10.05
C VAL A 79 6.61 8.76 -8.72
N GLU A 80 7.56 9.64 -8.47
CA GLU A 80 8.48 9.56 -7.32
C GLU A 80 7.74 9.53 -5.98
N CYS A 81 6.75 10.38 -5.78
CA CYS A 81 5.99 10.45 -4.53
C CYS A 81 5.06 9.22 -4.30
N ALA A 82 4.76 8.45 -5.35
CA ALA A 82 3.93 7.25 -5.27
C ALA A 82 4.73 5.95 -5.07
N LYS A 83 6.04 5.99 -5.28
CA LYS A 83 6.89 4.79 -5.18
C LYS A 83 6.93 4.23 -3.78
N VAL A 84 7.05 2.91 -3.71
CA VAL A 84 7.51 2.20 -2.51
C VAL A 84 9.02 2.06 -2.64
N LYS A 85 9.75 2.74 -1.77
CA LYS A 85 11.22 2.73 -1.76
C LYS A 85 11.75 2.85 -0.34
N LEU A 86 12.90 2.27 -0.11
CA LEU A 86 13.62 2.47 1.15
C LEU A 86 13.93 3.97 1.33
N PRO A 87 13.85 4.48 2.56
CA PRO A 87 14.20 5.86 2.86
C PRO A 87 15.70 6.10 2.66
N THR A 88 16.03 7.35 2.34
CA THR A 88 17.41 7.86 2.34
C THR A 88 17.94 8.00 3.77
N ASN A 89 19.26 8.12 3.95
CA ASN A 89 19.84 8.33 5.29
C ASN A 89 19.29 9.59 5.96
N GLY A 90 19.12 10.69 5.22
CA GLY A 90 18.52 11.92 5.77
C GLY A 90 17.06 11.75 6.19
N GLU A 91 16.26 10.95 5.47
CA GLU A 91 14.90 10.60 5.90
C GLU A 91 14.94 9.72 7.16
N ILE A 92 15.89 8.78 7.27
CA ILE A 92 16.06 7.94 8.47
C ILE A 92 16.43 8.80 9.69
N ASP A 93 17.38 9.72 9.55
CA ASP A 93 17.79 10.63 10.63
C ASP A 93 16.59 11.47 11.10
N PHE A 94 15.81 11.98 10.16
CA PHE A 94 14.58 12.70 10.46
C PHE A 94 13.55 11.83 11.20
N PHE A 95 13.29 10.61 10.74
CA PHE A 95 12.34 9.71 11.39
C PHE A 95 12.79 9.31 12.80
N ASN A 96 14.08 9.04 12.97
CA ASN A 96 14.69 8.78 14.28
C ASN A 96 14.51 9.97 15.24
N HIS A 97 14.75 11.18 14.74
CA HIS A 97 14.55 12.40 15.52
C HIS A 97 13.10 12.57 15.97
N VAL A 98 12.17 12.42 15.05
CA VAL A 98 10.72 12.60 15.30
C VAL A 98 10.18 11.57 16.29
N ILE A 99 10.57 10.31 16.17
CA ILE A 99 10.18 9.25 17.10
C ILE A 99 10.90 9.43 18.44
N GLY A 100 12.21 9.71 18.43
CA GLY A 100 13.02 9.89 19.63
C GLY A 100 12.62 11.11 20.45
N SER A 101 12.20 12.20 19.83
CA SER A 101 11.65 13.38 20.51
C SER A 101 10.39 13.06 21.30
N LYS A 102 9.56 12.15 20.81
CA LYS A 102 8.33 11.73 21.47
C LYS A 102 8.53 10.58 22.46
N TYR A 103 9.48 9.70 22.15
CA TYR A 103 9.80 8.52 22.94
C TYR A 103 11.32 8.38 23.14
N PRO A 104 11.95 9.18 24.04
CA PRO A 104 13.41 9.25 24.16
C PRO A 104 14.10 7.91 24.52
N ILE A 105 13.36 6.99 25.12
CA ILE A 105 13.88 5.64 25.45
C ILE A 105 14.06 4.75 24.21
N LEU A 106 13.40 5.08 23.08
CA LEU A 106 13.53 4.36 21.81
C LEU A 106 14.57 5.04 20.93
N ASN A 107 15.81 4.67 21.10
CA ASN A 107 16.88 5.16 20.25
C ASN A 107 16.86 4.48 18.88
N ASN A 108 17.07 5.26 17.81
CA ASN A 108 17.22 4.79 16.44
C ASN A 108 16.04 3.95 15.92
N VAL A 109 14.82 4.47 16.05
CA VAL A 109 13.61 3.86 15.46
C VAL A 109 13.09 4.73 14.33
N TRP A 110 12.88 4.14 13.14
CA TRP A 110 12.46 4.87 11.96
C TRP A 110 11.08 4.47 11.39
N ALA A 111 10.54 3.32 11.83
CA ALA A 111 9.29 2.79 11.27
C ALA A 111 8.59 1.81 12.21
N ALA A 112 7.35 1.48 11.87
CA ALA A 112 6.64 0.34 12.44
C ALA A 112 6.11 -0.57 11.32
N ALA A 113 6.05 -1.89 11.60
CA ALA A 113 5.54 -2.89 10.66
C ALA A 113 4.40 -3.70 11.28
N ASP A 114 3.43 -4.07 10.41
CA ASP A 114 2.29 -4.90 10.80
C ASP A 114 1.73 -5.66 9.59
N GLY A 115 0.94 -6.70 9.86
CA GLY A 115 0.28 -7.54 8.88
C GLY A 115 -1.15 -7.13 8.59
N LEU A 116 -1.55 -7.13 7.32
CA LEU A 116 -2.92 -6.88 6.87
C LEU A 116 -3.49 -8.14 6.22
N LYS A 117 -4.63 -8.60 6.72
CA LYS A 117 -5.40 -9.72 6.15
C LYS A 117 -6.55 -9.20 5.31
N LEU A 118 -6.64 -9.66 4.07
CA LEU A 118 -7.70 -9.30 3.14
C LEU A 118 -8.48 -10.54 2.74
N LEU A 119 -9.81 -10.43 2.72
CA LEU A 119 -10.69 -11.51 2.34
C LEU A 119 -10.55 -11.85 0.85
N ILE A 120 -10.63 -13.15 0.54
CA ILE A 120 -10.77 -13.65 -0.82
C ILE A 120 -11.98 -14.58 -0.92
N GLN A 121 -12.46 -14.76 -2.14
CA GLN A 121 -13.45 -15.78 -2.42
C GLN A 121 -12.86 -17.15 -2.15
N GLU A 122 -13.70 -18.07 -1.71
CA GLU A 122 -13.33 -19.46 -1.47
C GLU A 122 -12.82 -20.10 -2.77
N PRO A 123 -11.63 -20.71 -2.74
CA PRO A 123 -11.12 -21.47 -3.88
C PRO A 123 -11.97 -22.72 -4.13
N VAL A 124 -12.11 -23.10 -5.39
CA VAL A 124 -12.82 -24.36 -5.75
C VAL A 124 -11.97 -25.60 -5.44
N ASP A 125 -10.65 -25.48 -5.50
CA ASP A 125 -9.69 -26.55 -5.25
C ASP A 125 -9.41 -26.70 -3.74
N ASP A 126 -9.65 -27.86 -3.16
CA ASP A 126 -9.48 -28.15 -1.72
C ASP A 126 -8.06 -27.89 -1.21
N ARG A 127 -7.03 -28.16 -2.03
CA ARG A 127 -5.64 -27.91 -1.65
C ARG A 127 -5.38 -26.41 -1.51
N LYS A 128 -5.96 -25.62 -2.40
CA LYS A 128 -5.89 -24.17 -2.35
C LYS A 128 -6.74 -23.63 -1.22
N GLN A 129 -7.91 -24.20 -0.93
CA GLN A 129 -8.70 -23.84 0.25
C GLN A 129 -7.84 -23.93 1.51
N ASN A 130 -7.19 -25.08 1.75
CA ASN A 130 -6.33 -25.28 2.92
C ASN A 130 -5.17 -24.26 3.01
N LEU A 131 -4.59 -23.85 1.87
CA LEU A 131 -3.49 -22.89 1.83
C LEU A 131 -3.93 -21.46 2.20
N TYR A 132 -5.17 -21.10 1.87
CA TYR A 132 -5.69 -19.76 2.09
C TYR A 132 -6.64 -19.63 3.29
N PHE A 133 -7.08 -20.76 3.89
CA PHE A 133 -7.96 -20.75 5.03
C PHE A 133 -7.23 -20.33 6.31
N ASN A 134 -7.75 -19.30 6.96
CA ASN A 134 -7.25 -18.83 8.24
C ASN A 134 -8.17 -19.30 9.36
N GLY A 135 -7.71 -20.24 10.18
CA GLY A 135 -8.51 -20.83 11.26
C GLY A 135 -8.94 -19.84 12.34
N TRP A 136 -8.18 -18.78 12.60
CA TRP A 136 -8.55 -17.74 13.56
C TRP A 136 -9.69 -16.84 13.07
N LYS A 137 -9.76 -16.60 11.76
CA LYS A 137 -10.76 -15.73 11.14
C LYS A 137 -11.92 -16.52 10.55
N HIS A 138 -11.83 -17.86 10.52
CA HIS A 138 -12.78 -18.75 9.85
C HIS A 138 -13.13 -18.30 8.44
N SER A 139 -12.11 -17.91 7.68
CA SER A 139 -12.29 -17.32 6.33
C SER A 139 -11.05 -17.52 5.47
N HIS A 140 -11.24 -17.48 4.15
CA HIS A 140 -10.15 -17.50 3.19
C HIS A 140 -9.59 -16.11 3.03
N ASN A 141 -8.27 -15.98 3.22
CA ASN A 141 -7.58 -14.69 3.23
C ASN A 141 -6.29 -14.74 2.40
N ILE A 142 -5.87 -13.59 1.97
CA ILE A 142 -4.49 -13.29 1.64
C ILE A 142 -3.91 -12.36 2.71
N ASN A 143 -2.63 -12.55 2.96
CA ASN A 143 -1.90 -11.73 3.92
C ASN A 143 -0.95 -10.79 3.20
N SER A 144 -0.71 -9.64 3.78
CA SER A 144 0.26 -8.65 3.32
C SER A 144 0.95 -8.03 4.53
N VAL A 145 2.23 -7.70 4.42
CA VAL A 145 2.98 -6.99 5.47
C VAL A 145 3.36 -5.61 4.93
N PHE A 146 3.23 -4.59 5.78
CA PHE A 146 3.58 -3.22 5.45
C PHE A 146 4.50 -2.62 6.50
N VAL A 147 5.45 -1.81 6.06
CA VAL A 147 6.31 -0.99 6.91
C VAL A 147 5.99 0.48 6.64
N PHE A 148 5.53 1.17 7.69
CA PHE A 148 5.15 2.58 7.63
C PHE A 148 6.19 3.44 8.34
N SER A 149 6.54 4.58 7.74
CA SER A 149 7.37 5.63 8.36
C SER A 149 6.52 6.77 8.95
N PRO A 150 7.09 7.64 9.80
CA PRO A 150 6.37 8.75 10.43
C PRO A 150 5.75 9.78 9.47
N ASP A 151 6.23 9.85 8.23
CA ASP A 151 5.60 10.63 7.15
C ASP A 151 4.34 9.97 6.57
N GLY A 152 3.92 8.83 7.13
CA GLY A 152 2.72 8.10 6.75
C GLY A 152 2.85 7.25 5.50
N LYS A 153 4.02 7.18 4.87
CA LYS A 153 4.24 6.39 3.64
C LYS A 153 4.54 4.93 3.94
N ILE A 154 4.17 4.09 2.99
CA ILE A 154 4.60 2.68 2.93
C ILE A 154 5.99 2.64 2.31
N ARG A 155 6.98 2.15 3.06
CA ARG A 155 8.39 2.07 2.66
C ARG A 155 8.82 0.69 2.20
N LEU A 156 8.20 -0.35 2.75
CA LEU A 156 8.34 -1.74 2.34
C LEU A 156 6.97 -2.41 2.37
N CYS A 157 6.72 -3.35 1.48
CA CYS A 157 5.54 -4.20 1.56
C CYS A 157 5.78 -5.56 0.89
N LEU A 158 5.22 -6.59 1.49
CA LEU A 158 4.96 -7.88 0.87
C LEU A 158 3.46 -8.03 0.66
N LEU A 159 3.04 -8.42 -0.53
CA LEU A 159 1.63 -8.45 -0.92
C LEU A 159 1.20 -9.84 -1.37
N ASN A 160 -0.08 -10.19 -1.13
CA ASN A 160 -0.74 -11.34 -1.71
C ASN A 160 -0.15 -12.71 -1.30
N ALA A 161 0.39 -12.82 -0.08
CA ALA A 161 0.82 -14.10 0.48
C ALA A 161 -0.37 -14.97 0.90
N PRO A 162 -0.22 -16.30 0.95
CA PRO A 162 -1.26 -17.22 1.43
C PRO A 162 -1.75 -16.89 2.85
N GLY A 163 -3.03 -17.10 3.13
CA GLY A 163 -3.67 -16.80 4.41
C GLY A 163 -3.15 -17.59 5.60
N THR A 164 -2.49 -18.71 5.36
CA THR A 164 -1.85 -19.56 6.38
C THR A 164 -0.47 -19.04 6.81
N PHE A 165 0.15 -18.14 6.02
CA PHE A 165 1.47 -17.61 6.36
C PHE A 165 1.36 -16.66 7.55
N HIS A 166 2.23 -16.87 8.54
CA HIS A 166 2.43 -15.94 9.64
C HIS A 166 3.23 -14.71 9.19
N ASP A 167 3.07 -13.60 9.89
CA ASP A 167 3.76 -12.35 9.56
C ASP A 167 5.28 -12.51 9.58
N SER A 168 5.82 -13.34 10.49
CA SER A 168 7.24 -13.69 10.53
C SER A 168 7.70 -14.43 9.27
N THR A 169 6.92 -15.42 8.82
CA THR A 169 7.22 -16.17 7.58
C THR A 169 7.19 -15.26 6.37
N MET A 170 6.21 -14.35 6.32
CA MET A 170 6.12 -13.39 5.23
C MET A 170 7.30 -12.41 5.23
N ALA A 171 7.72 -11.98 6.41
CA ALA A 171 8.83 -11.03 6.53
C ALA A 171 10.17 -11.59 6.03
N ASP A 172 10.36 -12.92 6.06
CA ASP A 172 11.55 -13.59 5.47
C ASP A 172 11.63 -13.41 3.94
N TYR A 173 10.53 -13.08 3.26
CA TYR A 173 10.51 -12.84 1.81
C TYR A 173 10.82 -11.38 1.43
N GLY A 174 11.84 -10.79 2.04
CA GLY A 174 12.42 -9.50 1.65
C GLY A 174 12.09 -8.32 2.57
N ILE A 175 11.14 -8.45 3.53
CA ILE A 175 10.88 -7.40 4.52
C ILE A 175 12.06 -7.29 5.48
N TYR A 176 12.52 -8.41 6.05
CA TYR A 176 13.70 -8.42 6.94
C TYR A 176 14.95 -7.95 6.22
N GLU A 177 15.21 -8.42 5.00
CA GLU A 177 16.33 -7.95 4.19
C GLU A 177 16.32 -6.42 3.99
N GLY A 178 15.13 -5.85 3.73
CA GLY A 178 14.98 -4.41 3.60
C GLY A 178 15.23 -3.64 4.89
N MET A 179 14.78 -4.18 6.04
CA MET A 179 15.05 -3.61 7.36
C MET A 179 16.53 -3.70 7.73
N GLU A 180 17.16 -4.85 7.51
CA GLU A 180 18.57 -5.11 7.77
C GLU A 180 19.48 -4.19 6.97
N LYS A 181 19.19 -3.97 5.69
CA LYS A 181 19.93 -3.00 4.85
C LYS A 181 19.94 -1.58 5.41
N ILE A 182 18.87 -1.17 6.09
CA ILE A 182 18.81 0.13 6.76
C ILE A 182 19.64 0.07 8.04
N TYR A 183 19.47 -0.99 8.84
CA TYR A 183 20.18 -1.18 10.10
C TYR A 183 21.69 -1.20 9.92
N ASP A 184 22.19 -1.95 8.95
CA ASP A 184 23.65 -2.05 8.65
C ASP A 184 24.28 -0.69 8.33
N LYS A 185 23.50 0.24 7.75
CA LYS A 185 23.99 1.58 7.37
C LYS A 185 23.84 2.62 8.46
N THR A 186 22.79 2.53 9.26
CA THR A 186 22.35 3.62 10.14
C THR A 186 22.15 3.21 11.58
N GLY A 187 22.13 1.90 11.89
CA GLY A 187 21.73 1.35 13.20
C GLY A 187 20.24 1.52 13.50
N ALA A 188 19.44 1.95 12.53
CA ALA A 188 18.03 2.27 12.76
C ALA A 188 17.14 1.03 12.73
N LYS A 189 16.21 0.94 13.69
CA LYS A 189 15.36 -0.22 13.99
C LYS A 189 13.91 0.01 13.60
N VAL A 190 13.16 -1.09 13.49
CA VAL A 190 11.73 -1.10 13.20
C VAL A 190 10.96 -1.72 14.36
N VAL A 191 9.87 -1.07 14.78
CA VAL A 191 8.96 -1.65 15.78
C VAL A 191 7.97 -2.59 15.09
N VAL A 192 7.77 -3.76 15.66
CA VAL A 192 6.89 -4.81 15.13
C VAL A 192 5.96 -5.37 16.19
N ASP A 193 4.90 -6.07 15.74
CA ASP A 193 4.00 -6.80 16.62
C ASP A 193 4.62 -8.11 17.14
N SER A 194 3.96 -8.72 18.11
CA SER A 194 4.36 -9.99 18.74
C SER A 194 4.44 -11.17 17.75
N ALA A 195 3.74 -11.10 16.62
CA ALA A 195 3.73 -12.12 15.58
C ALA A 195 5.05 -12.24 14.78
N PHE A 196 5.92 -11.25 14.85
CA PHE A 196 7.21 -11.28 14.14
C PHE A 196 8.28 -12.04 14.93
N ASN A 197 9.10 -12.82 14.22
CA ASN A 197 10.24 -13.50 14.84
C ASN A 197 11.43 -12.53 14.98
N ILE A 198 11.93 -12.39 16.22
CA ILE A 198 13.04 -11.51 16.56
C ILE A 198 14.36 -12.24 16.78
N SER A 199 14.38 -13.57 16.70
CA SER A 199 15.60 -14.36 16.94
C SER A 199 16.72 -13.88 16.03
N ASN A 200 17.83 -13.44 16.63
CA ASN A 200 19.02 -12.92 15.97
C ASN A 200 18.77 -11.71 15.04
N LYS A 201 17.76 -10.88 15.35
CA LYS A 201 17.39 -9.71 14.52
C LYS A 201 17.49 -8.42 15.35
N GLU A 202 18.67 -7.84 15.41
CA GLU A 202 18.94 -6.59 16.17
C GLU A 202 18.21 -5.36 15.59
N PHE A 203 17.82 -5.43 14.33
CA PHE A 203 17.09 -4.37 13.63
C PHE A 203 15.60 -4.28 13.99
N ILE A 204 15.12 -5.12 14.91
CA ILE A 204 13.71 -5.18 15.33
C ILE A 204 13.58 -4.88 16.82
N ILE A 205 12.59 -4.06 17.16
CA ILE A 205 12.07 -3.88 18.52
C ILE A 205 10.66 -4.47 18.56
N LYS A 206 10.46 -5.47 19.42
CA LYS A 206 9.18 -6.14 19.60
C LYS A 206 8.49 -5.65 20.86
N SER A 207 7.23 -5.24 20.75
CA SER A 207 6.41 -5.07 21.95
C SER A 207 6.05 -6.45 22.52
N LYS A 208 6.46 -6.71 23.76
CA LYS A 208 6.25 -8.00 24.44
C LYS A 208 4.91 -7.99 25.17
N GLN A 209 4.23 -9.13 25.27
CA GLN A 209 3.19 -9.35 26.28
C GLN A 209 3.86 -9.54 27.66
N ILE A 210 3.27 -8.97 28.68
CA ILE A 210 3.89 -8.63 29.95
C ILE A 210 3.93 -9.84 30.89
N ASP A 211 5.13 -10.28 31.27
CA ASP A 211 5.46 -10.74 32.63
C ASP A 211 6.08 -9.57 33.39
N PRO A 212 6.19 -9.59 34.73
CA PRO A 212 6.71 -8.45 35.50
C PRO A 212 8.13 -8.12 35.05
N LEU A 213 8.21 -7.17 34.12
CA LEU A 213 9.42 -6.61 33.57
C LEU A 213 10.02 -5.66 34.61
N ASP A 214 11.32 -5.45 34.56
CA ASP A 214 11.91 -4.34 35.28
C ASP A 214 11.36 -2.99 34.75
N ASN A 215 11.59 -1.92 35.49
CA ASN A 215 11.02 -0.62 35.17
C ASN A 215 11.48 -0.09 33.79
N GLU A 216 12.71 -0.39 33.38
CA GLU A 216 13.28 0.05 32.11
C GLU A 216 12.66 -0.73 30.95
N GLU A 217 12.61 -2.06 31.05
CA GLU A 217 11.92 -2.90 30.05
C GLU A 217 10.44 -2.52 29.88
N LEU A 218 9.76 -2.16 30.98
CA LEU A 218 8.39 -1.71 30.96
C LEU A 218 8.22 -0.40 30.16
N LEU A 219 9.14 0.56 30.36
CA LEU A 219 9.13 1.83 29.62
C LEU A 219 9.39 1.62 28.13
N VAL A 220 10.39 0.79 27.79
CA VAL A 220 10.67 0.42 26.38
C VAL A 220 9.46 -0.23 25.73
N ASN A 221 8.80 -1.17 26.44
CA ASN A 221 7.63 -1.87 25.93
C ASN A 221 6.43 -0.93 25.70
N ARG A 222 6.19 0.01 26.63
CA ARG A 222 5.13 1.04 26.48
C ARG A 222 5.41 1.95 25.27
N ALA A 223 6.65 2.40 25.13
CA ALA A 223 7.05 3.23 24.00
C ALA A 223 6.94 2.48 22.68
N ALA A 224 7.40 1.23 22.60
CA ALA A 224 7.26 0.38 21.42
C ALA A 224 5.78 0.14 21.06
N THR A 225 4.92 -0.13 22.05
CA THR A 225 3.47 -0.27 21.84
C THR A 225 2.86 1.01 21.27
N SER A 226 3.31 2.17 21.74
CA SER A 226 2.84 3.47 21.24
C SER A 226 3.32 3.72 19.80
N VAL A 227 4.57 3.41 19.47
CA VAL A 227 5.11 3.55 18.10
C VAL A 227 4.42 2.57 17.14
N ARG A 228 4.04 1.37 17.60
CA ARG A 228 3.29 0.39 16.79
C ARG A 228 1.95 0.96 16.27
N GLN A 229 1.34 1.91 16.98
CA GLN A 229 0.12 2.59 16.51
C GLN A 229 0.31 3.25 15.14
N LEU A 230 1.54 3.60 14.75
CA LEU A 230 1.87 4.11 13.42
C LEU A 230 1.41 3.13 12.33
N SER A 231 1.73 1.85 12.45
CA SER A 231 1.28 0.83 11.49
C SER A 231 -0.24 0.57 11.59
N GLU A 232 -0.82 0.56 12.79
CA GLU A 232 -2.27 0.43 12.97
C GLU A 232 -3.05 1.57 12.28
N TRP A 233 -2.59 2.81 12.42
CA TRP A 233 -3.19 3.96 11.74
C TRP A 233 -3.02 3.85 10.22
N GLY A 234 -1.85 3.42 9.74
CA GLY A 234 -1.62 3.15 8.32
C GLY A 234 -2.63 2.13 7.75
N MET A 235 -2.85 1.02 8.47
CA MET A 235 -3.84 0.01 8.08
C MET A 235 -5.27 0.56 8.07
N ARG A 236 -5.65 1.37 9.07
CA ARG A 236 -6.96 2.02 9.12
C ARG A 236 -7.14 2.99 7.96
N MET A 237 -6.11 3.74 7.60
CA MET A 237 -6.14 4.66 6.46
C MET A 237 -6.30 3.91 5.14
N ILE A 238 -5.60 2.79 4.93
CA ILE A 238 -5.81 1.91 3.78
C ILE A 238 -7.27 1.44 3.73
N GLY A 239 -7.79 0.91 4.83
CA GLY A 239 -9.18 0.43 4.91
C GLY A 239 -10.24 1.53 4.71
N GLY A 240 -9.93 2.78 5.06
CA GLY A 240 -10.77 3.96 4.82
C GLY A 240 -10.70 4.49 3.39
N ALA A 241 -9.49 4.55 2.82
CA ALA A 241 -9.27 5.03 1.46
C ALA A 241 -9.79 4.03 0.40
N PHE A 242 -9.71 2.73 0.69
CA PHE A 242 -10.03 1.65 -0.25
C PHE A 242 -11.08 0.68 0.31
N PRO A 243 -12.33 1.12 0.56
CA PRO A 243 -13.39 0.29 1.15
C PRO A 243 -13.64 -1.02 0.38
N ARG A 244 -13.38 -1.05 -0.92
CA ARG A 244 -13.51 -2.24 -1.77
C ARG A 244 -12.68 -3.42 -1.27
N LEU A 245 -11.55 -3.18 -0.62
CA LEU A 245 -10.68 -4.23 -0.09
C LEU A 245 -11.24 -4.91 1.17
N LYS A 246 -12.33 -4.42 1.73
CA LYS A 246 -13.07 -5.09 2.80
C LYS A 246 -14.01 -6.18 2.28
N ASP A 247 -14.24 -6.24 0.97
CA ASP A 247 -15.03 -7.28 0.32
C ASP A 247 -14.10 -8.38 -0.21
N PRO A 248 -14.56 -9.64 -0.33
CA PRO A 248 -13.74 -10.71 -0.85
C PRO A 248 -13.25 -10.41 -2.27
N LEU A 249 -11.93 -10.49 -2.47
CA LEU A 249 -11.29 -10.40 -3.78
C LEU A 249 -11.43 -11.74 -4.51
N GLN A 250 -11.43 -11.70 -5.85
CA GLN A 250 -11.51 -12.92 -6.65
C GLN A 250 -10.26 -13.79 -6.46
N PHE A 251 -10.48 -15.09 -6.21
CA PHE A 251 -9.38 -16.03 -5.99
C PHE A 251 -8.66 -16.37 -7.29
N GLU A 252 -9.41 -16.78 -8.31
CA GLU A 252 -8.88 -17.33 -9.57
C GLU A 252 -8.00 -16.35 -10.36
N GLU A 253 -8.17 -15.06 -10.16
CA GLU A 253 -7.41 -14.01 -10.83
C GLU A 253 -6.22 -13.50 -9.99
N GLY A 254 -5.29 -14.39 -9.58
CA GLY A 254 -4.14 -14.03 -8.73
C GLY A 254 -3.29 -12.89 -9.27
N ASN A 255 -3.05 -12.83 -10.57
CA ASN A 255 -2.30 -11.74 -11.22
C ASN A 255 -3.07 -10.41 -11.18
N GLU A 256 -4.37 -10.40 -11.42
CA GLU A 256 -5.20 -9.20 -11.32
C GLU A 256 -5.29 -8.72 -9.87
N ARG A 257 -5.39 -9.66 -8.90
CA ARG A 257 -5.36 -9.35 -7.48
C ARG A 257 -4.04 -8.67 -7.08
N MET A 258 -2.90 -9.17 -7.57
CA MET A 258 -1.59 -8.53 -7.35
C MET A 258 -1.56 -7.10 -7.94
N ILE A 259 -2.10 -6.87 -9.14
CA ILE A 259 -2.21 -5.55 -9.74
C ILE A 259 -3.07 -4.62 -8.87
N ILE A 260 -4.21 -5.11 -8.38
CA ILE A 260 -5.09 -4.35 -7.47
C ILE A 260 -4.31 -3.94 -6.22
N LEU A 261 -3.61 -4.85 -5.57
CA LEU A 261 -2.88 -4.55 -4.33
C LEU A 261 -1.70 -3.60 -4.57
N ARG A 262 -0.92 -3.81 -5.63
CA ARG A 262 0.18 -2.92 -5.98
C ARG A 262 -0.32 -1.51 -6.30
N LEU A 263 -1.39 -1.42 -7.08
CA LEU A 263 -1.99 -0.14 -7.41
C LEU A 263 -2.52 0.58 -6.16
N MET A 264 -3.14 -0.15 -5.24
CA MET A 264 -3.57 0.38 -3.93
C MET A 264 -2.40 1.02 -3.19
N VAL A 265 -1.24 0.35 -3.10
CA VAL A 265 -0.07 0.87 -2.38
C VAL A 265 0.47 2.15 -3.02
N HIS A 266 0.57 2.18 -4.35
CA HIS A 266 1.02 3.39 -5.06
C HIS A 266 0.03 4.54 -4.93
N LEU A 267 -1.28 4.28 -5.01
CA LEU A 267 -2.32 5.28 -4.80
C LEU A 267 -2.30 5.81 -3.36
N TYR A 268 -2.07 4.93 -2.38
CA TYR A 268 -1.95 5.32 -0.98
C TYR A 268 -0.77 6.27 -0.76
N ASN A 269 0.43 5.92 -1.24
CA ASN A 269 1.61 6.78 -1.12
C ASN A 269 1.43 8.11 -1.88
N PHE A 270 0.83 8.07 -3.08
CA PHE A 270 0.49 9.26 -3.83
C PHE A 270 -0.45 10.19 -3.05
N GLN A 271 -1.55 9.64 -2.54
CA GLN A 271 -2.53 10.39 -1.74
C GLN A 271 -1.88 10.98 -0.49
N THR A 272 -1.09 10.20 0.25
CA THR A 272 -0.36 10.65 1.44
C THR A 272 0.55 11.83 1.13
N SER A 273 1.19 11.83 -0.03
CA SER A 273 2.09 12.92 -0.45
C SER A 273 1.36 14.18 -0.90
N GLN A 274 0.15 14.06 -1.46
CA GLN A 274 -0.56 15.19 -2.09
C GLN A 274 -1.56 15.87 -1.14
N MET A 275 -2.17 15.14 -0.21
CA MET A 275 -3.28 15.69 0.56
C MET A 275 -2.85 16.42 1.84
N GLY A 276 -1.65 16.20 2.35
CA GLY A 276 -1.17 16.81 3.60
C GLY A 276 -2.04 16.49 4.84
N ILE A 277 -3.03 15.63 4.70
CA ILE A 277 -3.94 15.19 5.76
C ILE A 277 -3.68 13.71 6.01
N ASN A 278 -2.77 13.46 6.95
CA ASN A 278 -2.42 12.10 7.35
C ASN A 278 -2.31 12.06 8.87
N ILE A 279 -3.07 11.16 9.51
CA ILE A 279 -3.08 11.05 10.97
C ILE A 279 -1.69 10.73 11.53
N ILE A 280 -0.89 9.97 10.78
CA ILE A 280 0.48 9.62 11.17
C ILE A 280 1.35 10.88 11.13
N GLN A 281 1.35 11.62 10.01
CA GLN A 281 2.07 12.90 9.89
C GLN A 281 1.66 13.88 10.99
N ASN A 282 0.37 14.07 11.18
CA ASN A 282 -0.14 15.00 12.20
C ASN A 282 0.22 14.59 13.63
N SER A 283 0.51 13.30 13.86
CA SER A 283 0.88 12.79 15.18
C SER A 283 2.37 12.86 15.46
N TYR A 284 3.20 12.78 14.43
CA TYR A 284 4.65 12.71 14.55
C TYR A 284 5.37 13.96 14.03
N CYS A 285 4.80 14.67 13.07
CA CYS A 285 5.43 15.82 12.42
C CYS A 285 4.62 17.07 12.70
N ASP A 286 5.28 18.12 13.19
CA ASP A 286 4.63 19.42 13.33
C ASP A 286 4.23 19.97 11.96
N LYS A 287 3.14 20.75 11.91
CA LYS A 287 2.65 21.41 10.68
C LYS A 287 3.68 22.34 10.03
N THR A 288 4.69 22.76 10.79
CA THR A 288 5.82 23.58 10.33
C THR A 288 6.96 22.76 9.76
N THR A 289 6.96 21.43 9.95
CA THR A 289 7.98 20.55 9.39
C THR A 289 7.63 20.32 7.93
N HIS A 290 8.08 21.19 7.07
CA HIS A 290 8.10 20.94 5.63
C HIS A 290 9.05 19.74 5.40
N PHE A 291 8.49 18.58 5.09
CA PHE A 291 9.27 17.58 4.39
C PHE A 291 9.80 18.30 3.15
N GLY A 292 11.10 18.33 2.96
CA GLY A 292 11.74 19.01 1.80
C GLY A 292 11.39 18.38 0.44
N TYR A 293 10.15 17.92 0.31
CA TYR A 293 9.53 17.66 -0.96
C TYR A 293 9.26 19.05 -1.57
N GLU A 294 10.13 19.50 -2.46
CA GLU A 294 9.70 20.43 -3.48
C GLU A 294 8.42 19.84 -4.07
N TYR A 295 7.30 20.47 -3.72
CA TYR A 295 6.07 20.21 -4.43
C TYR A 295 6.34 20.68 -5.86
N GLU A 296 6.73 19.79 -6.74
CA GLU A 296 6.45 19.99 -8.14
C GLU A 296 4.92 20.09 -8.25
N ILE A 297 4.43 21.31 -8.07
CA ILE A 297 3.08 21.68 -8.47
C ILE A 297 3.07 21.36 -9.94
N LEU A 298 2.51 20.18 -10.29
CA LEU A 298 2.20 19.89 -11.68
C LEU A 298 1.41 21.12 -12.16
N PRO A 299 1.88 21.79 -13.24
CA PRO A 299 1.23 22.99 -13.72
C PRO A 299 -0.25 22.70 -13.78
N THR A 300 -1.04 23.54 -13.09
CA THR A 300 -2.49 23.49 -13.14
C THR A 300 -2.86 23.51 -14.60
N ALA A 301 -3.27 22.35 -15.14
CA ALA A 301 -3.89 22.32 -16.44
C ALA A 301 -5.07 23.28 -16.32
N ASN A 302 -5.01 24.39 -17.06
CA ASN A 302 -6.12 25.31 -17.21
C ASN A 302 -7.29 24.49 -17.75
N PHE A 303 -8.14 24.04 -16.84
CA PHE A 303 -9.48 23.57 -17.19
C PHE A 303 -10.27 24.84 -17.54
N LEU A 304 -10.10 25.33 -18.75
CA LEU A 304 -11.12 26.16 -19.37
C LEU A 304 -12.33 25.25 -19.63
N LEU A 305 -13.44 25.68 -19.05
CA LEU A 305 -14.79 25.18 -19.19
C LEU A 305 -15.21 24.91 -20.63
#